data_cdfb3f32c22b21128418d05fdc9c4d82
#
_entry.id   cdfb3f32c22b21128418d05fdc9c4d82
#
_cell.length_a   1.000
_cell.length_b   1.000
_cell.length_c   1.000
_cell.angle_alpha   90.00
_cell.angle_beta   90.00
_cell.angle_gamma   90.00
#
_symmetry.space_group_name_H-M   'P 1'
#
loop_
_entity.id
_entity.type
_entity.pdbx_description
1 polymer ?
#
loop_
_entity_poly.entity_id
_entity_poly.type
_entity_poly.pdbx_seq_one_letter_code
_entity_poly.pdbx_strand_id
1 'polypeptide(L)'
;MTVCLILSGYFSATETAFSSANTTRLKTLAEKGNKRAALVCKLLERYDRLLSTILIGNNIVNIATASIGTVLFVRHYGDAGATISTVVVTVVVLIFGEISPKSIAKDCAEQWAMLSAPMLQVLIWIFTPLNAIFSFWKKLLAKVFRLSSDNKMSQEELLMLVDEVQQDGSIDKNEGELLKNAIDFSEQRAEDILIHRTDLAALPITATKEEVAALFTETKYSRLLIYQDSIDNILGTIDVYKRQECDL
;
A
#
# COMPACT_ATOMS: atom_id res chain seq x y z
N MET A 1 -36.02 0.18 20.03
CA MET A 1 -35.61 -0.66 18.88
C MET A 1 -35.28 0.16 17.64
N THR A 2 -36.16 1.03 17.15
CA THR A 2 -35.92 1.86 15.94
C THR A 2 -34.65 2.73 16.01
N VAL A 3 -34.38 3.40 17.14
CA VAL A 3 -33.17 4.20 17.32
C VAL A 3 -31.91 3.32 17.21
N CYS A 4 -31.92 2.13 17.81
CA CYS A 4 -30.79 1.21 17.71
C CYS A 4 -30.59 0.74 16.26
N LEU A 5 -31.66 0.46 15.52
CA LEU A 5 -31.57 0.07 14.11
C LEU A 5 -30.95 1.19 13.25
N ILE A 6 -31.34 2.44 13.47
CA ILE A 6 -30.75 3.61 12.78
C ILE A 6 -29.27 3.74 13.13
N LEU A 7 -28.89 3.56 14.40
CA LEU A 7 -27.48 3.60 14.82
C LEU A 7 -26.67 2.44 14.23
N SER A 8 -27.25 1.24 14.14
CA SER A 8 -26.60 0.11 13.45
C SER A 8 -26.33 0.44 11.98
N GLY A 9 -27.32 0.96 11.27
CA GLY A 9 -27.16 1.42 9.90
C GLY A 9 -26.10 2.53 9.75
N TYR A 10 -26.05 3.46 10.70
CA TYR A 10 -25.02 4.50 10.73
C TYR A 10 -23.61 3.92 10.88
N PHE A 11 -23.39 3.01 11.82
CA PHE A 11 -22.08 2.37 12.01
C PHE A 11 -21.65 1.53 10.80
N SER A 12 -22.58 0.73 10.26
CA SER A 12 -22.34 -0.10 9.08
C SER A 12 -22.03 0.73 7.82
N ALA A 13 -22.78 1.81 7.59
CA ALA A 13 -22.51 2.75 6.51
C ALA A 13 -21.15 3.43 6.69
N THR A 14 -20.81 3.81 7.92
CA THR A 14 -19.56 4.48 8.24
C THR A 14 -18.34 3.58 8.04
N GLU A 15 -18.43 2.31 8.45
CA GLU A 15 -17.41 1.30 8.19
C GLU A 15 -17.10 1.22 6.69
N THR A 16 -18.15 1.05 5.89
CA THR A 16 -18.01 0.93 4.43
C THR A 16 -17.49 2.21 3.79
N ALA A 17 -17.96 3.37 4.23
CA ALA A 17 -17.51 4.65 3.70
C ALA A 17 -16.00 4.88 3.93
N PHE A 18 -15.50 4.60 5.13
CA PHE A 18 -14.08 4.79 5.44
C PHE A 18 -13.17 3.74 4.78
N SER A 19 -13.65 2.54 4.51
CA SER A 19 -12.90 1.51 3.78
C SER A 19 -12.88 1.72 2.27
N SER A 20 -13.93 2.35 1.70
CA SER A 20 -14.10 2.55 0.25
C SER A 20 -13.72 3.96 -0.22
N ALA A 21 -13.48 4.90 0.69
CA ALA A 21 -13.20 6.30 0.34
C ALA A 21 -11.85 6.46 -0.37
N ASN A 22 -11.82 7.25 -1.44
CA ASN A 22 -10.59 7.59 -2.15
C ASN A 22 -9.74 8.59 -1.33
N THR A 23 -8.65 8.09 -0.77
CA THR A 23 -7.75 8.87 0.10
C THR A 23 -7.08 10.03 -0.64
N THR A 24 -6.73 9.86 -1.92
CA THR A 24 -6.10 10.90 -2.74
C THR A 24 -7.07 12.06 -2.95
N ARG A 25 -8.32 11.77 -3.28
CA ARG A 25 -9.37 12.78 -3.44
C ARG A 25 -9.65 13.54 -2.14
N LEU A 26 -9.67 12.83 -1.00
CA LEU A 26 -9.84 13.45 0.31
C LEU A 26 -8.66 14.36 0.68
N LYS A 27 -7.42 13.97 0.38
CA LYS A 27 -6.23 14.82 0.57
C LYS A 27 -6.32 16.10 -0.27
N THR A 28 -6.68 16.00 -1.55
CA THR A 28 -6.86 17.17 -2.42
C THR A 28 -7.96 18.11 -1.90
N LEU A 29 -9.06 17.58 -1.36
CA LEU A 29 -10.11 18.39 -0.74
C LEU A 29 -9.64 19.06 0.56
N ALA A 30 -8.82 18.39 1.34
CA ALA A 30 -8.23 18.94 2.57
C ALA A 30 -7.27 20.10 2.24
N GLU A 31 -6.43 19.95 1.24
CA GLU A 31 -5.52 21.01 0.74
C GLU A 31 -6.29 22.23 0.21
N LYS A 32 -7.47 22.03 -0.38
CA LYS A 32 -8.39 23.10 -0.78
C LYS A 32 -9.13 23.78 0.40
N GLY A 33 -8.78 23.43 1.64
CA GLY A 33 -9.31 24.05 2.85
C GLY A 33 -10.58 23.39 3.43
N ASN A 34 -10.97 22.20 2.96
CA ASN A 34 -12.11 21.48 3.53
C ASN A 34 -11.74 20.84 4.87
N LYS A 35 -12.19 21.44 5.98
CA LYS A 35 -11.91 20.99 7.36
C LYS A 35 -12.40 19.56 7.64
N ARG A 36 -13.52 19.14 7.02
CA ARG A 36 -14.06 17.78 7.22
C ARG A 36 -13.22 16.74 6.49
N ALA A 37 -12.75 17.05 5.29
CA ALA A 37 -11.82 16.17 4.56
C ALA A 37 -10.48 16.03 5.32
N ALA A 38 -9.94 17.12 5.85
CA ALA A 38 -8.75 17.07 6.69
C ALA A 38 -8.94 16.21 7.95
N LEU A 39 -10.13 16.28 8.57
CA LEU A 39 -10.46 15.42 9.70
C LEU A 39 -10.52 13.94 9.31
N VAL A 40 -11.14 13.61 8.16
CA VAL A 40 -11.16 12.22 7.64
C VAL A 40 -9.74 11.72 7.42
N CYS A 41 -8.86 12.50 6.77
CA CYS A 41 -7.45 12.11 6.56
C CYS A 41 -6.76 11.82 7.90
N LYS A 42 -6.94 12.68 8.91
CA LYS A 42 -6.38 12.47 10.26
C LYS A 42 -6.93 11.21 10.96
N LEU A 43 -8.19 10.87 10.73
CA LEU A 43 -8.79 9.64 11.27
C LEU A 43 -8.23 8.40 10.56
N LEU A 44 -8.00 8.48 9.25
CA LEU A 44 -7.41 7.40 8.45
C LEU A 44 -5.94 7.12 8.82
N GLU A 45 -5.17 8.10 9.28
CA GLU A 45 -3.81 7.88 9.82
C GLU A 45 -3.80 6.91 11.03
N ARG A 46 -4.94 6.79 11.72
CA ARG A 46 -5.12 5.88 12.85
C ARG A 46 -6.22 4.86 12.58
N TYR A 47 -6.17 4.26 11.40
CA TYR A 47 -7.23 3.38 10.88
C TYR A 47 -7.62 2.26 11.85
N ASP A 48 -6.67 1.62 12.51
CA ASP A 48 -6.95 0.57 13.50
C ASP A 48 -7.85 1.03 14.65
N ARG A 49 -7.62 2.25 15.16
CA ARG A 49 -8.48 2.82 16.22
C ARG A 49 -9.86 3.20 15.71
N LEU A 50 -9.90 3.76 14.53
CA LEU A 50 -11.14 4.12 13.85
C LEU A 50 -12.02 2.89 13.66
N LEU A 51 -11.47 1.84 13.03
CA LEU A 51 -12.17 0.59 12.75
C LEU A 51 -12.64 -0.10 14.04
N SER A 52 -11.75 -0.21 15.03
CA SER A 52 -12.13 -0.77 16.35
C SER A 52 -13.28 0.00 17.00
N THR A 53 -13.29 1.33 16.92
CA THR A 53 -14.36 2.17 17.48
C THR A 53 -15.69 1.92 16.78
N ILE A 54 -15.69 1.84 15.45
CA ILE A 54 -16.90 1.56 14.65
C ILE A 54 -17.44 0.17 14.97
N LEU A 55 -16.56 -0.85 15.01
CA LEU A 55 -16.95 -2.23 15.33
C LEU A 55 -17.52 -2.36 16.74
N ILE A 56 -16.92 -1.71 17.74
CA ILE A 56 -17.44 -1.69 19.10
C ILE A 56 -18.83 -1.07 19.13
N GLY A 57 -18.99 0.11 18.50
CA GLY A 57 -20.27 0.80 18.45
C GLY A 57 -21.35 -0.04 17.77
N ASN A 58 -21.04 -0.63 16.61
CA ASN A 58 -21.95 -1.49 15.87
C ASN A 58 -22.38 -2.72 16.69
N ASN A 59 -21.43 -3.40 17.34
CA ASN A 59 -21.73 -4.57 18.16
C ASN A 59 -22.61 -4.22 19.38
N ILE A 60 -22.30 -3.13 20.09
CA ILE A 60 -23.13 -2.68 21.21
C ILE A 60 -24.58 -2.45 20.77
N VAL A 61 -24.75 -1.75 19.65
CA VAL A 61 -26.07 -1.41 19.12
C VAL A 61 -26.81 -2.66 18.63
N ASN A 62 -26.14 -3.59 17.97
CA ASN A 62 -26.73 -4.82 17.47
C ASN A 62 -27.19 -5.74 18.63
N ILE A 63 -26.34 -5.88 19.66
CA ILE A 63 -26.69 -6.64 20.88
C ILE A 63 -27.87 -5.98 21.59
N ALA A 64 -27.89 -4.66 21.73
CA ALA A 64 -29.00 -3.93 22.32
C ALA A 64 -30.31 -4.14 21.51
N THR A 65 -30.21 -4.08 20.17
CA THR A 65 -31.38 -4.31 19.29
C THR A 65 -31.94 -5.70 19.47
N ALA A 66 -31.07 -6.73 19.50
CA ALA A 66 -31.49 -8.12 19.71
C ALA A 66 -32.12 -8.32 21.10
N SER A 67 -31.50 -7.77 22.15
CA SER A 67 -32.00 -7.88 23.52
C SER A 67 -33.37 -7.22 23.69
N ILE A 68 -33.54 -5.99 23.20
CA ILE A 68 -34.83 -5.27 23.24
C ILE A 68 -35.87 -6.01 22.40
N GLY A 69 -35.46 -6.50 21.22
CA GLY A 69 -36.33 -7.30 20.37
C GLY A 69 -36.86 -8.55 21.09
N THR A 70 -35.94 -9.32 21.69
CA THR A 70 -36.31 -10.54 22.43
C THR A 70 -37.30 -10.24 23.55
N VAL A 71 -37.07 -9.21 24.36
CA VAL A 71 -38.01 -8.82 25.44
C VAL A 71 -39.39 -8.46 24.90
N LEU A 72 -39.46 -7.71 23.80
CA LEU A 72 -40.72 -7.32 23.17
C LEU A 72 -41.50 -8.54 22.64
N PHE A 73 -40.80 -9.47 21.96
CA PHE A 73 -41.44 -10.64 21.37
C PHE A 73 -41.88 -11.68 22.44
N VAL A 74 -41.02 -11.90 23.46
CA VAL A 74 -41.41 -12.79 24.58
C VAL A 74 -42.60 -12.25 25.33
N ARG A 75 -42.72 -10.95 25.54
CA ARG A 75 -43.88 -10.32 26.16
C ARG A 75 -45.15 -10.52 25.36
N HIS A 76 -45.07 -10.64 24.03
CA HIS A 76 -46.24 -10.74 23.14
C HIS A 76 -46.61 -12.18 22.78
N TYR A 77 -45.61 -13.06 22.62
CA TYR A 77 -45.78 -14.44 22.11
C TYR A 77 -45.36 -15.51 23.13
N GLY A 78 -45.04 -15.15 24.37
CA GLY A 78 -44.62 -16.09 25.41
C GLY A 78 -43.37 -16.87 25.04
N ASP A 79 -43.32 -18.16 25.34
CA ASP A 79 -42.06 -18.99 25.19
C ASP A 79 -41.58 -19.07 23.75
N ALA A 80 -42.44 -19.02 22.75
CA ALA A 80 -42.04 -18.99 21.34
C ALA A 80 -41.43 -17.64 20.90
N GLY A 81 -41.63 -16.60 21.70
CA GLY A 81 -41.20 -15.23 21.36
C GLY A 81 -39.69 -15.09 21.15
N ALA A 82 -38.87 -15.82 21.89
CA ALA A 82 -37.43 -15.79 21.75
C ALA A 82 -36.97 -16.27 20.34
N THR A 83 -37.52 -17.38 19.88
CA THR A 83 -37.21 -17.95 18.55
C THR A 83 -37.68 -17.03 17.43
N ILE A 84 -38.94 -16.53 17.54
CA ILE A 84 -39.51 -15.61 16.55
C ILE A 84 -38.69 -14.33 16.51
N SER A 85 -38.32 -13.78 17.68
CA SER A 85 -37.49 -12.58 17.77
C SER A 85 -36.15 -12.75 17.05
N THR A 86 -35.47 -13.88 17.28
CA THR A 86 -34.16 -14.13 16.66
C THR A 86 -34.27 -14.07 15.12
N VAL A 87 -35.30 -14.73 14.54
CA VAL A 87 -35.45 -14.72 13.08
C VAL A 87 -35.81 -13.32 12.57
N VAL A 88 -36.81 -12.69 13.16
CA VAL A 88 -37.32 -11.39 12.69
C VAL A 88 -36.27 -10.29 12.88
N VAL A 89 -35.67 -10.20 14.06
CA VAL A 89 -34.65 -9.16 14.36
C VAL A 89 -33.44 -9.36 13.49
N THR A 90 -32.98 -10.60 13.27
CA THR A 90 -31.85 -10.87 12.37
C THR A 90 -32.12 -10.37 10.96
N VAL A 91 -33.26 -10.70 10.38
CA VAL A 91 -33.62 -10.27 9.02
C VAL A 91 -33.72 -8.73 8.94
N VAL A 92 -34.36 -8.10 9.92
CA VAL A 92 -34.53 -6.65 9.97
C VAL A 92 -33.17 -5.93 10.11
N VAL A 93 -32.29 -6.41 11.00
CA VAL A 93 -30.95 -5.84 11.19
C VAL A 93 -30.09 -6.05 9.95
N LEU A 94 -30.13 -7.22 9.34
CA LEU A 94 -29.37 -7.48 8.10
C LEU A 94 -29.79 -6.55 6.97
N ILE A 95 -31.09 -6.40 6.74
CA ILE A 95 -31.58 -5.57 5.61
C ILE A 95 -31.35 -4.08 5.90
N PHE A 96 -31.85 -3.58 7.04
CA PHE A 96 -31.90 -2.15 7.33
C PHE A 96 -30.69 -1.64 8.12
N GLY A 97 -30.03 -2.51 8.90
CA GLY A 97 -28.88 -2.16 9.72
C GLY A 97 -27.53 -2.42 9.04
N GLU A 98 -27.47 -3.33 8.05
CA GLU A 98 -26.19 -3.70 7.43
C GLU A 98 -26.18 -3.57 5.91
N ILE A 99 -26.97 -4.36 5.18
CA ILE A 99 -26.84 -4.48 3.72
C ILE A 99 -27.16 -3.16 3.02
N SER A 100 -28.35 -2.60 3.28
CA SER A 100 -28.79 -1.37 2.61
C SER A 100 -27.92 -0.17 2.94
N PRO A 101 -27.56 0.09 4.22
CA PRO A 101 -26.68 1.20 4.56
C PRO A 101 -25.27 1.05 3.97
N LYS A 102 -24.69 -0.15 3.95
CA LYS A 102 -23.38 -0.42 3.33
C LYS A 102 -23.40 -0.17 1.82
N SER A 103 -24.46 -0.61 1.14
CA SER A 103 -24.60 -0.38 -0.31
C SER A 103 -24.66 1.11 -0.63
N ILE A 104 -25.49 1.89 0.06
CA ILE A 104 -25.61 3.34 -0.13
C ILE A 104 -24.28 4.05 0.19
N ALA A 105 -23.64 3.64 1.28
CA ALA A 105 -22.39 4.27 1.70
C ALA A 105 -21.23 4.01 0.73
N LYS A 106 -21.24 2.91 0.00
CA LYS A 106 -20.25 2.62 -1.05
C LYS A 106 -20.34 3.61 -2.21
N ASP A 107 -21.55 4.00 -2.61
CA ASP A 107 -21.76 4.92 -3.73
C ASP A 107 -21.42 6.38 -3.38
N CYS A 108 -21.48 6.76 -2.10
CA CYS A 108 -21.21 8.11 -1.63
C CYS A 108 -20.14 8.17 -0.51
N ALA A 109 -19.09 7.34 -0.63
CA ALA A 109 -18.14 7.06 0.45
C ALA A 109 -17.48 8.32 1.03
N GLU A 110 -16.96 9.22 0.18
CA GLU A 110 -16.29 10.44 0.66
C GLU A 110 -17.26 11.40 1.36
N GLN A 111 -18.47 11.54 0.84
CA GLN A 111 -19.47 12.44 1.43
C GLN A 111 -19.93 11.93 2.79
N TRP A 112 -20.18 10.62 2.89
CA TRP A 112 -20.56 9.98 4.14
C TRP A 112 -19.43 10.02 5.17
N ALA A 113 -18.19 9.74 4.77
CA ALA A 113 -17.02 9.82 5.63
C ALA A 113 -16.84 11.24 6.21
N MET A 114 -16.96 12.29 5.38
CA MET A 114 -16.89 13.68 5.84
C MET A 114 -18.05 14.07 6.75
N LEU A 115 -19.24 13.50 6.55
CA LEU A 115 -20.41 13.76 7.42
C LEU A 115 -20.24 13.11 8.79
N SER A 116 -19.76 11.85 8.82
CA SER A 116 -19.64 11.05 10.04
C SER A 116 -18.39 11.34 10.87
N ALA A 117 -17.33 11.91 10.25
CA ALA A 117 -16.04 12.14 10.90
C ALA A 117 -16.11 12.90 12.24
N PRO A 118 -16.89 14.00 12.42
CA PRO A 118 -16.95 14.69 13.70
C PRO A 118 -17.51 13.81 14.81
N MET A 119 -18.56 13.04 14.53
CA MET A 119 -19.18 12.14 15.51
C MET A 119 -18.24 11.01 15.89
N LEU A 120 -17.53 10.45 14.88
CA LEU A 120 -16.52 9.42 15.13
C LEU A 120 -15.36 9.91 16.00
N GLN A 121 -14.92 11.13 15.82
CA GLN A 121 -13.87 11.69 16.67
C GLN A 121 -14.28 11.71 18.14
N VAL A 122 -15.51 12.07 18.44
CA VAL A 122 -16.08 12.03 19.80
C VAL A 122 -16.15 10.59 20.31
N LEU A 123 -16.65 9.67 19.49
CA LEU A 123 -16.75 8.25 19.84
C LEU A 123 -15.38 7.62 20.10
N ILE A 124 -14.37 7.94 19.30
CA ILE A 124 -12.99 7.48 19.52
C ILE A 124 -12.47 7.95 20.88
N TRP A 125 -12.78 9.20 21.28
CA TRP A 125 -12.40 9.73 22.58
C TRP A 125 -13.10 8.96 23.71
N ILE A 126 -14.41 8.70 23.60
CA ILE A 126 -15.19 7.93 24.58
C ILE A 126 -14.68 6.49 24.69
N PHE A 127 -14.38 5.82 23.56
CA PHE A 127 -13.92 4.45 23.54
C PHE A 127 -12.39 4.28 23.70
N THR A 128 -11.66 5.38 23.95
CA THR A 128 -10.20 5.31 24.17
C THR A 128 -9.79 4.28 25.23
N PRO A 129 -10.42 4.19 26.44
CA PRO A 129 -10.04 3.20 27.42
C PRO A 129 -10.26 1.76 26.93
N LEU A 130 -11.34 1.52 26.17
CA LEU A 130 -11.64 0.21 25.62
C LEU A 130 -10.67 -0.16 24.48
N ASN A 131 -10.34 0.81 23.64
CA ASN A 131 -9.33 0.64 22.57
C ASN A 131 -7.93 0.33 23.14
N ALA A 132 -7.59 0.84 24.32
CA ALA A 132 -6.33 0.52 24.97
C ALA A 132 -6.27 -0.97 25.37
N ILE A 133 -7.36 -1.55 25.85
CA ILE A 133 -7.46 -2.99 26.17
C ILE A 133 -7.26 -3.83 24.90
N PHE A 134 -7.92 -3.47 23.79
CA PHE A 134 -7.75 -4.17 22.52
C PHE A 134 -6.32 -4.06 21.97
N SER A 135 -5.69 -2.90 22.08
CA SER A 135 -4.30 -2.71 21.69
C SER A 135 -3.33 -3.57 22.50
N PHE A 136 -3.58 -3.70 23.80
CA PHE A 136 -2.82 -4.60 24.66
C PHE A 136 -2.99 -6.06 24.22
N TRP A 137 -4.24 -6.49 23.95
CA TRP A 137 -4.56 -7.83 23.48
C TRP A 137 -3.89 -8.14 22.13
N LYS A 138 -3.96 -7.18 21.17
CA LYS A 138 -3.29 -7.30 19.86
C LYS A 138 -1.77 -7.48 20.02
N LYS A 139 -1.12 -6.73 20.93
CA LYS A 139 0.31 -6.90 21.22
C LYS A 139 0.62 -8.27 21.83
N LEU A 140 -0.24 -8.76 22.71
CA LEU A 140 -0.08 -10.08 23.31
C LEU A 140 -0.18 -11.18 22.25
N LEU A 141 -1.19 -11.13 21.39
CA LEU A 141 -1.36 -12.06 20.26
C LEU A 141 -0.18 -12.00 19.30
N ALA A 142 0.28 -10.81 18.91
CA ALA A 142 1.44 -10.65 18.05
C ALA A 142 2.70 -11.28 18.62
N LYS A 143 2.88 -11.20 19.95
CA LYS A 143 3.99 -11.86 20.65
C LYS A 143 3.86 -13.39 20.65
N VAL A 144 2.64 -13.91 20.84
CA VAL A 144 2.36 -15.36 20.85
C VAL A 144 2.55 -15.97 19.47
N PHE A 145 2.05 -15.30 18.43
CA PHE A 145 2.10 -15.79 17.05
C PHE A 145 3.41 -15.40 16.31
N ARG A 146 4.37 -14.74 17.00
CA ARG A 146 5.63 -14.26 16.39
C ARG A 146 5.41 -13.54 15.05
N LEU A 147 4.33 -12.80 14.95
CA LEU A 147 4.07 -11.95 13.80
C LEU A 147 5.06 -10.77 13.84
N SER A 148 6.25 -11.02 13.28
CA SER A 148 7.18 -9.93 12.95
C SER A 148 6.51 -9.13 11.84
N SER A 149 5.97 -7.99 12.15
CA SER A 149 5.59 -7.03 11.13
C SER A 149 6.86 -6.35 10.62
N ASP A 150 7.66 -7.11 9.89
CA ASP A 150 8.68 -6.49 9.03
C ASP A 150 7.92 -5.91 7.83
N ASN A 151 7.36 -4.73 8.05
CA ASN A 151 6.64 -3.95 7.03
C ASN A 151 7.63 -3.34 6.01
N LYS A 152 8.74 -4.00 5.75
CA LYS A 152 9.59 -3.64 4.64
C LYS A 152 9.00 -4.29 3.41
N MET A 153 8.52 -3.46 2.52
CA MET A 153 8.10 -3.90 1.19
C MET A 153 9.28 -4.62 0.55
N SER A 154 9.07 -5.85 0.09
CA SER A 154 10.10 -6.57 -0.64
C SER A 154 10.33 -5.92 -2.01
N GLN A 155 11.49 -6.15 -2.61
CA GLN A 155 11.78 -5.65 -3.95
C GLN A 155 10.77 -6.18 -4.97
N GLU A 156 10.37 -7.44 -4.82
CA GLU A 156 9.34 -8.07 -5.66
C GLU A 156 7.99 -7.37 -5.54
N GLU A 157 7.56 -7.01 -4.32
CA GLU A 157 6.33 -6.23 -4.09
C GLU A 157 6.42 -4.83 -4.72
N LEU A 158 7.62 -4.21 -4.67
CA LEU A 158 7.84 -2.90 -5.30
C LEU A 158 7.75 -2.99 -6.82
N LEU A 159 8.34 -4.02 -7.44
CA LEU A 159 8.25 -4.29 -8.87
C LEU A 159 6.81 -4.55 -9.31
N MET A 160 6.04 -5.34 -8.54
CA MET A 160 4.61 -5.57 -8.81
C MET A 160 3.81 -4.26 -8.77
N LEU A 161 4.11 -3.36 -7.83
CA LEU A 161 3.45 -2.06 -7.74
C LEU A 161 3.74 -1.19 -8.98
N VAL A 162 4.98 -1.21 -9.50
CA VAL A 162 5.34 -0.52 -10.75
C VAL A 162 4.54 -1.08 -11.92
N ASP A 163 4.39 -2.41 -12.00
CA ASP A 163 3.59 -3.06 -13.04
C ASP A 163 2.11 -2.67 -12.96
N GLU A 164 1.54 -2.63 -11.77
CA GLU A 164 0.14 -2.22 -11.55
C GLU A 164 -0.09 -0.76 -12.00
N VAL A 165 0.78 0.16 -11.60
CA VAL A 165 0.70 1.59 -11.97
C VAL A 165 0.88 1.78 -13.48
N GLN A 166 1.70 0.96 -14.14
CA GLN A 166 1.88 0.96 -15.58
C GLN A 166 0.63 0.42 -16.31
N GLN A 167 -0.01 -0.64 -15.78
CA GLN A 167 -1.25 -1.18 -16.34
C GLN A 167 -2.41 -0.21 -16.21
N ASP A 168 -2.49 0.55 -15.13
CA ASP A 168 -3.47 1.61 -14.92
C ASP A 168 -3.24 2.85 -15.83
N GLY A 169 -2.14 2.88 -16.59
CA GLY A 169 -1.80 3.97 -17.50
C GLY A 169 -1.34 5.26 -16.81
N SER A 170 -1.01 5.21 -15.53
CA SER A 170 -0.51 6.37 -14.76
C SER A 170 0.95 6.70 -15.09
N ILE A 171 1.72 5.71 -15.56
CA ILE A 171 3.09 5.85 -16.08
C ILE A 171 3.17 5.18 -17.46
N ASP A 172 4.03 5.69 -18.32
CA ASP A 172 4.26 5.08 -19.63
C ASP A 172 5.20 3.86 -19.52
N LYS A 173 5.34 3.12 -20.64
CA LYS A 173 6.15 1.91 -20.68
C LYS A 173 7.64 2.19 -20.42
N ASN A 174 8.15 3.31 -20.92
CA ASN A 174 9.56 3.67 -20.76
C ASN A 174 9.84 4.12 -19.32
N GLU A 175 8.90 4.85 -18.71
CA GLU A 175 8.99 5.25 -17.29
C GLU A 175 8.96 4.03 -16.38
N GLY A 176 8.08 3.06 -16.64
CA GLY A 176 8.01 1.80 -15.91
C GLY A 176 9.30 0.99 -16.00
N GLU A 177 9.89 0.87 -17.20
CA GLU A 177 11.16 0.18 -17.41
C GLU A 177 12.31 0.88 -16.69
N LEU A 178 12.34 2.20 -16.70
CA LEU A 178 13.35 3.00 -16.02
C LEU A 178 13.29 2.82 -14.50
N LEU A 179 12.09 2.77 -13.93
CA LEU A 179 11.88 2.50 -12.50
C LEU A 179 12.33 1.08 -12.12
N LYS A 180 12.01 0.07 -12.93
CA LYS A 180 12.47 -1.31 -12.70
C LYS A 180 13.99 -1.41 -12.73
N ASN A 181 14.62 -0.83 -13.75
CA ASN A 181 16.08 -0.80 -13.87
C ASN A 181 16.75 -0.09 -12.68
N ALA A 182 16.14 0.99 -12.16
CA ALA A 182 16.66 1.69 -10.99
C ALA A 182 16.54 0.85 -9.70
N ILE A 183 15.48 0.06 -9.56
CA ILE A 183 15.31 -0.86 -8.43
C ILE A 183 16.35 -1.97 -8.49
N ASP A 184 16.54 -2.60 -9.65
CA ASP A 184 17.49 -3.69 -9.86
C ASP A 184 18.94 -3.21 -9.70
N PHE A 185 19.25 -1.97 -10.12
CA PHE A 185 20.56 -1.37 -9.98
C PHE A 185 21.02 -1.26 -8.52
N SER A 186 20.09 -1.09 -7.59
CA SER A 186 20.44 -0.93 -6.17
C SER A 186 21.05 -2.19 -5.53
N GLU A 187 20.82 -3.37 -6.11
CA GLU A 187 21.35 -4.65 -5.63
C GLU A 187 22.57 -5.13 -6.40
N GLN A 188 22.87 -4.53 -7.56
CA GLN A 188 24.02 -4.93 -8.36
C GLN A 188 25.33 -4.58 -7.67
N ARG A 189 26.23 -5.57 -7.62
CA ARG A 189 27.59 -5.43 -7.14
C ARG A 189 28.54 -5.23 -8.31
N ALA A 190 29.71 -4.65 -8.04
CA ALA A 190 30.74 -4.50 -9.05
C ALA A 190 31.14 -5.87 -9.69
N GLU A 191 31.08 -6.95 -8.90
CA GLU A 191 31.36 -8.31 -9.37
C GLU A 191 30.37 -8.82 -10.40
N ASP A 192 29.12 -8.34 -10.39
CA ASP A 192 28.06 -8.78 -11.32
C ASP A 192 28.20 -8.15 -12.71
N ILE A 193 28.92 -7.01 -12.81
CA ILE A 193 29.08 -6.24 -14.05
C ILE A 193 30.53 -6.21 -14.54
N LEU A 194 31.46 -6.76 -13.79
CA LEU A 194 32.86 -6.78 -14.20
C LEU A 194 33.10 -7.73 -15.39
N ILE A 195 33.97 -7.33 -16.27
CA ILE A 195 34.44 -8.18 -17.36
C ILE A 195 35.62 -9.00 -16.87
N HIS A 196 35.55 -10.32 -17.03
CA HIS A 196 36.65 -11.19 -16.65
C HIS A 196 37.94 -10.87 -17.42
N ARG A 197 39.05 -11.06 -16.76
CA ARG A 197 40.39 -10.84 -17.35
C ARG A 197 40.56 -11.50 -18.72
N THR A 198 40.03 -12.68 -18.92
CA THR A 198 40.11 -13.44 -20.18
C THR A 198 39.35 -12.79 -21.34
N ASP A 199 38.37 -11.97 -21.03
CA ASP A 199 37.44 -11.37 -21.99
C ASP A 199 37.76 -9.88 -22.24
N LEU A 200 38.83 -9.36 -21.60
CA LEU A 200 39.28 -7.97 -21.77
C LEU A 200 39.85 -7.76 -23.17
N ALA A 201 39.33 -6.76 -23.89
CA ALA A 201 39.93 -6.28 -25.13
C ALA A 201 41.07 -5.32 -24.81
N ALA A 202 42.29 -5.80 -24.94
CA ALA A 202 43.48 -5.03 -24.58
C ALA A 202 44.59 -5.26 -25.63
N LEU A 203 45.50 -4.27 -25.76
CA LEU A 203 46.63 -4.29 -26.65
C LEU A 203 47.92 -3.98 -25.88
N PRO A 204 49.04 -4.56 -26.26
CA PRO A 204 50.35 -4.18 -25.70
C PRO A 204 50.70 -2.73 -26.13
N ILE A 205 51.49 -2.05 -25.31
CA ILE A 205 51.95 -0.67 -25.62
C ILE A 205 52.76 -0.61 -26.93
N THR A 206 53.29 -1.73 -27.39
CA THR A 206 54.07 -1.85 -28.62
C THR A 206 53.19 -2.11 -29.87
N ALA A 207 51.85 -2.19 -29.70
CA ALA A 207 50.94 -2.45 -30.81
C ALA A 207 51.00 -1.34 -31.88
N THR A 208 50.90 -1.73 -33.13
CA THR A 208 50.89 -0.82 -34.28
C THR A 208 49.52 -0.12 -34.43
N LYS A 209 49.53 1.02 -35.15
CA LYS A 209 48.27 1.77 -35.42
C LYS A 209 47.24 0.89 -36.16
N GLU A 210 47.72 0.00 -37.04
CA GLU A 210 46.90 -0.94 -37.82
C GLU A 210 46.22 -1.96 -36.90
N GLU A 211 46.95 -2.54 -35.95
CA GLU A 211 46.42 -3.50 -34.99
C GLU A 211 45.36 -2.86 -34.08
N VAL A 212 45.65 -1.62 -33.61
CA VAL A 212 44.65 -0.86 -32.83
C VAL A 212 43.37 -0.60 -33.64
N ALA A 213 43.54 -0.24 -34.94
CA ALA A 213 42.40 0.01 -35.80
C ALA A 213 41.56 -1.27 -36.07
N ALA A 214 42.28 -2.39 -36.28
CA ALA A 214 41.63 -3.67 -36.49
C ALA A 214 40.79 -4.10 -35.27
N LEU A 215 41.36 -3.99 -34.07
CA LEU A 215 40.63 -4.37 -32.83
C LEU A 215 39.43 -3.47 -32.54
N PHE A 216 39.51 -2.14 -32.81
CA PHE A 216 38.34 -1.26 -32.72
C PHE A 216 37.24 -1.64 -33.70
N THR A 217 37.60 -2.09 -34.91
CA THR A 217 36.64 -2.50 -35.92
C THR A 217 35.98 -3.82 -35.59
N GLU A 218 36.72 -4.76 -35.01
CA GLU A 218 36.26 -6.07 -34.60
C GLU A 218 35.36 -5.99 -33.37
N THR A 219 35.82 -5.32 -32.31
CA THR A 219 35.14 -5.25 -31.01
C THR A 219 34.01 -4.24 -30.97
N LYS A 220 34.04 -3.19 -31.82
CA LYS A 220 33.17 -2.03 -31.80
C LYS A 220 33.12 -1.27 -30.45
N TYR A 221 34.12 -1.46 -29.62
CA TYR A 221 34.24 -0.73 -28.35
C TYR A 221 34.64 0.71 -28.60
N SER A 222 34.23 1.61 -27.70
CA SER A 222 34.65 3.01 -27.74
C SER A 222 36.04 3.23 -27.12
N ARG A 223 36.50 2.29 -26.27
CA ARG A 223 37.78 2.32 -25.57
C ARG A 223 38.42 0.95 -25.54
N LEU A 224 39.73 0.90 -25.72
CA LEU A 224 40.56 -0.28 -25.55
C LEU A 224 41.58 -0.08 -24.45
N LEU A 225 41.91 -1.15 -23.73
CA LEU A 225 42.95 -1.11 -22.68
C LEU A 225 44.33 -1.25 -23.30
N ILE A 226 45.33 -0.55 -22.72
CA ILE A 226 46.75 -0.71 -23.08
C ILE A 226 47.49 -1.26 -21.89
N TYR A 227 48.23 -2.34 -22.13
CA TYR A 227 49.04 -2.99 -21.10
C TYR A 227 50.53 -3.03 -21.45
N GLN A 228 51.39 -3.14 -20.43
CA GLN A 228 52.82 -3.38 -20.56
C GLN A 228 53.16 -4.75 -19.97
N ASP A 229 53.92 -5.54 -20.71
CA ASP A 229 54.41 -6.88 -20.35
C ASP A 229 53.29 -7.92 -20.07
N SER A 230 52.31 -7.61 -19.30
CA SER A 230 51.18 -8.49 -18.93
C SER A 230 49.90 -7.69 -18.85
N ILE A 231 48.77 -8.36 -19.16
CA ILE A 231 47.41 -7.80 -19.04
C ILE A 231 47.08 -7.36 -17.62
N ASP A 232 47.86 -7.80 -16.63
CA ASP A 232 47.71 -7.33 -15.24
C ASP A 232 48.32 -5.95 -14.99
N ASN A 233 49.13 -5.47 -15.92
CA ASN A 233 49.78 -4.15 -15.83
C ASN A 233 49.17 -3.20 -16.85
N ILE A 234 47.97 -2.71 -16.55
CA ILE A 234 47.24 -1.76 -17.41
C ILE A 234 47.84 -0.37 -17.23
N LEU A 235 48.31 0.23 -18.30
CA LEU A 235 48.86 1.58 -18.31
C LEU A 235 47.80 2.65 -18.54
N GLY A 236 46.75 2.32 -19.29
CA GLY A 236 45.71 3.28 -19.63
C GLY A 236 44.72 2.77 -20.66
N THR A 237 44.02 3.71 -21.28
CA THR A 237 43.02 3.43 -22.31
C THR A 237 43.24 4.29 -23.55
N ILE A 238 43.00 3.73 -24.73
CA ILE A 238 42.89 4.48 -25.98
C ILE A 238 41.38 4.66 -26.29
N ASP A 239 40.99 5.91 -26.57
CA ASP A 239 39.67 6.29 -27.00
C ASP A 239 39.62 6.38 -28.52
N VAL A 240 38.53 5.85 -29.13
CA VAL A 240 38.30 5.84 -30.58
C VAL A 240 38.36 7.25 -31.19
N TYR A 241 37.95 8.27 -30.45
CA TYR A 241 37.88 9.67 -30.89
C TYR A 241 39.25 10.36 -30.87
N LYS A 242 40.21 9.94 -30.01
CA LYS A 242 41.56 10.50 -29.93
C LYS A 242 42.54 9.93 -30.96
N ARG A 243 42.10 8.95 -31.74
CA ARG A 243 42.87 8.33 -32.82
C ARG A 243 43.31 9.36 -33.91
N GLN A 244 42.55 10.44 -34.07
CA GLN A 244 42.83 11.48 -35.08
C GLN A 244 43.88 12.51 -34.65
N GLU A 245 44.25 12.58 -33.36
CA GLU A 245 45.23 13.54 -32.83
C GLU A 245 46.65 12.97 -32.70
N CYS A 246 46.87 11.71 -33.08
CA CYS A 246 48.21 11.10 -33.01
C CYS A 246 48.95 11.07 -34.35
N ASP A 247 48.70 12.03 -35.22
CA ASP A 247 49.56 12.28 -36.39
C ASP A 247 50.56 13.39 -36.01
N LEU A 248 51.57 13.02 -35.19
CA LEU A 248 52.84 13.76 -35.01
C LEU A 248 53.96 12.76 -34.90
#